data_3af0214359c62ede19695f8bafccaafe
#
_entry.id   3af0214359c62ede19695f8bafccaafe
#
_cell.length_a   1.000
_cell.length_b   1.000
_cell.length_c   1.000
_cell.angle_alpha   90.00
_cell.angle_beta   90.00
_cell.angle_gamma   90.00
#
_symmetry.space_group_name_H-M   'P 1'
#
loop_
_entity.id
_entity.type
_entity.pdbx_description
1 polymer ?
#
loop_
_entity_poly.entity_id
_entity_poly.type
_entity_poly.pdbx_seq_one_letter_code
_entity_poly.pdbx_strand_id
1 'polypeptide(L)'
;HKEYRRQRQMCIRDRSAMDANAIYGIYVGMVYFMVVPGGWIADNILGHQKAVLLGAIIIALGHFILAIPVEQTFFLGLVFVVLGTGLLKGNISTIVGNLYGDNDKRRDSGYTIFYMSINIGSTLGFLICSYLGEKIGWHYGFGAAGIGMAFGVYQYIQFLSLIHISEPTRR
;
A
#
# COMPACT_ATOMS: atom_id res chain seq x y z
N HIS A 1 -17.14 38.37 24.08
CA HIS A 1 -15.71 38.08 23.74
C HIS A 1 -15.34 36.60 23.81
N LYS A 2 -15.90 35.81 24.75
CA LYS A 2 -15.62 34.36 24.84
C LYS A 2 -16.30 33.53 23.73
N GLU A 3 -17.50 33.94 23.36
CA GLU A 3 -18.31 33.28 22.32
C GLU A 3 -17.72 33.46 20.92
N TYR A 4 -17.24 34.66 20.61
CA TYR A 4 -16.52 34.98 19.35
C TYR A 4 -15.20 34.18 19.21
N ARG A 5 -14.47 33.99 20.30
CA ARG A 5 -13.28 33.15 20.32
C ARG A 5 -13.61 31.67 20.08
N ARG A 6 -14.68 31.15 20.63
CA ARG A 6 -15.16 29.76 20.41
C ARG A 6 -15.55 29.55 18.94
N GLN A 7 -16.33 30.47 18.38
CA GLN A 7 -16.73 30.41 16.97
C GLN A 7 -15.52 30.45 16.04
N ARG A 8 -14.55 31.31 16.30
CA ARG A 8 -13.34 31.40 15.49
C ARG A 8 -12.47 30.13 15.57
N GLN A 9 -12.34 29.54 16.76
CA GLN A 9 -11.63 28.28 16.95
C GLN A 9 -12.35 27.10 16.26
N MET A 10 -13.70 27.11 16.30
CA MET A 10 -14.51 26.10 15.62
C MET A 10 -14.34 26.20 14.09
N CYS A 11 -14.44 27.40 13.51
CA CYS A 11 -14.24 27.62 12.08
C CYS A 11 -12.82 27.27 11.59
N ILE A 12 -11.78 27.53 12.39
CA ILE A 12 -10.40 27.17 12.06
C ILE A 12 -10.24 25.65 12.09
N ARG A 13 -10.82 24.96 13.06
CA ARG A 13 -10.78 23.51 13.21
C ARG A 13 -11.54 22.80 12.09
N ASP A 14 -12.70 23.33 11.70
CA ASP A 14 -13.50 22.78 10.61
C ASP A 14 -12.80 22.95 9.26
N ARG A 15 -12.14 24.09 9.03
CA ARG A 15 -11.36 24.32 7.80
C ARG A 15 -10.18 23.37 7.70
N SER A 16 -9.43 23.16 8.78
CA SER A 16 -8.29 22.23 8.79
C SER A 16 -8.75 20.78 8.60
N ALA A 17 -9.91 20.40 9.11
CA ALA A 17 -10.51 19.08 8.88
C ALA A 17 -10.98 18.90 7.44
N MET A 18 -11.55 19.95 6.82
CA MET A 18 -11.93 19.92 5.41
C MET A 18 -10.72 19.78 4.48
N ASP A 19 -9.63 20.49 4.77
CA ASP A 19 -8.39 20.40 3.99
C ASP A 19 -7.78 18.99 4.12
N ALA A 20 -7.74 18.41 5.31
CA ALA A 20 -7.27 17.05 5.55
C ALA A 20 -8.12 16.01 4.82
N ASN A 21 -9.45 16.15 4.84
CA ASN A 21 -10.37 15.25 4.13
C ASN A 21 -10.21 15.39 2.60
N ALA A 22 -9.97 16.60 2.10
CA ALA A 22 -9.71 16.82 0.67
C ALA A 22 -8.41 16.15 0.22
N ILE A 23 -7.32 16.30 0.97
CA ILE A 23 -6.03 15.63 0.71
C ILE A 23 -6.22 14.11 0.73
N TYR A 24 -6.93 13.58 1.73
CA TYR A 24 -7.22 12.15 1.81
C TYR A 24 -8.05 11.65 0.63
N GLY A 25 -9.08 12.39 0.23
CA GLY A 25 -9.92 12.05 -0.93
C GLY A 25 -9.12 12.02 -2.24
N ILE A 26 -8.26 13.01 -2.46
CA ILE A 26 -7.37 13.06 -3.64
C ILE A 26 -6.39 11.87 -3.60
N TYR A 27 -5.77 11.61 -2.45
CA TYR A 27 -4.85 10.47 -2.27
C TYR A 27 -5.52 9.14 -2.63
N VAL A 28 -6.70 8.86 -2.06
CA VAL A 28 -7.44 7.63 -2.34
C VAL A 28 -7.84 7.55 -3.82
N GLY A 29 -8.34 8.64 -4.40
CA GLY A 29 -8.66 8.71 -5.83
C GLY A 29 -7.46 8.40 -6.72
N MET A 30 -6.30 8.98 -6.42
CA MET A 30 -5.05 8.74 -7.15
C MET A 30 -4.55 7.30 -7.01
N VAL A 31 -4.70 6.69 -5.83
CA VAL A 31 -4.36 5.27 -5.62
C VAL A 31 -5.15 4.37 -6.56
N TYR A 32 -6.47 4.58 -6.68
CA TYR A 32 -7.30 3.78 -7.60
C TYR A 32 -7.03 4.11 -9.07
N PHE A 33 -6.82 5.38 -9.40
CA PHE A 33 -6.48 5.80 -10.75
C PHE A 33 -5.18 5.16 -11.24
N MET A 34 -4.16 5.10 -10.39
CA MET A 34 -2.83 4.56 -10.74
C MET A 34 -2.82 3.03 -10.92
N VAL A 35 -3.87 2.32 -10.52
CA VAL A 35 -3.99 0.87 -10.81
C VAL A 35 -4.08 0.60 -12.31
N VAL A 36 -4.73 1.49 -13.08
CA VAL A 36 -4.89 1.32 -14.54
C VAL A 36 -3.55 1.40 -15.27
N PRO A 37 -2.77 2.50 -15.17
CA PRO A 37 -1.45 2.57 -15.79
C PRO A 37 -0.46 1.54 -15.19
N GLY A 38 -0.58 1.21 -13.90
CA GLY A 38 0.23 0.19 -13.25
C GLY A 38 0.00 -1.22 -13.83
N GLY A 39 -1.25 -1.58 -14.11
CA GLY A 39 -1.60 -2.82 -14.83
C GLY A 39 -1.04 -2.82 -16.24
N TRP A 40 -1.22 -1.74 -16.99
CA TRP A 40 -0.68 -1.63 -18.35
C TRP A 40 0.86 -1.78 -18.40
N ILE A 41 1.58 -1.18 -17.45
CA ILE A 41 3.04 -1.32 -17.34
C ILE A 41 3.43 -2.77 -17.05
N ALA A 42 2.67 -3.44 -16.19
CA ALA A 42 2.92 -4.84 -15.88
C ALA A 42 2.68 -5.76 -17.07
N ASP A 43 1.60 -5.54 -17.82
CA ASP A 43 1.23 -6.36 -18.97
C ASP A 43 2.22 -6.23 -20.15
N ASN A 44 2.71 -5.00 -20.39
CA ASN A 44 3.46 -4.70 -21.62
C ASN A 44 4.99 -4.58 -21.41
N ILE A 45 5.46 -4.28 -20.20
CA ILE A 45 6.86 -3.90 -19.97
C ILE A 45 7.56 -4.81 -18.96
N LEU A 46 6.99 -4.95 -17.74
CA LEU A 46 7.70 -5.56 -16.61
C LEU A 46 7.35 -7.02 -16.35
N GLY A 47 6.13 -7.43 -16.68
CA GLY A 47 5.54 -8.66 -16.17
C GLY A 47 5.02 -8.49 -14.73
N HIS A 48 3.97 -9.22 -14.36
CA HIS A 48 3.26 -9.07 -13.09
C HIS A 48 4.16 -9.25 -11.86
N GLN A 49 5.06 -10.24 -11.87
CA GLN A 49 5.94 -10.54 -10.73
C GLN A 49 6.91 -9.39 -10.43
N LYS A 50 7.55 -8.84 -11.47
CA LYS A 50 8.47 -7.70 -11.31
C LYS A 50 7.72 -6.42 -10.96
N ALA A 51 6.53 -6.21 -11.52
CA ALA A 51 5.70 -5.05 -11.22
C ALA A 51 5.27 -5.05 -9.73
N VAL A 52 4.88 -6.20 -9.17
CA VAL A 52 4.54 -6.34 -7.75
C VAL A 52 5.76 -6.09 -6.88
N LEU A 53 6.93 -6.66 -7.21
CA LEU A 53 8.15 -6.44 -6.44
C LEU A 53 8.56 -4.96 -6.44
N LEU A 54 8.59 -4.34 -7.62
CA LEU A 54 8.93 -2.92 -7.75
C LEU A 54 7.93 -2.04 -7.00
N GLY A 55 6.63 -2.32 -7.14
CA GLY A 55 5.57 -1.62 -6.42
C GLY A 55 5.74 -1.73 -4.90
N ALA A 56 6.05 -2.92 -4.39
CA ALA A 56 6.27 -3.16 -2.97
C ALA A 56 7.50 -2.39 -2.43
N ILE A 57 8.60 -2.33 -3.19
CA ILE A 57 9.81 -1.57 -2.84
C ILE A 57 9.48 -0.07 -2.81
N ILE A 58 8.78 0.45 -3.81
CA ILE A 58 8.38 1.87 -3.88
C ILE A 58 7.48 2.23 -2.69
N ILE A 59 6.52 1.37 -2.31
CA ILE A 59 5.67 1.59 -1.13
C ILE A 59 6.50 1.60 0.15
N ALA A 60 7.43 0.66 0.31
CA ALA A 60 8.31 0.61 1.48
C ALA A 60 9.12 1.91 1.62
N LEU A 61 9.73 2.38 0.54
CA LEU A 61 10.43 3.67 0.50
C LEU A 61 9.51 4.84 0.84
N GLY A 62 8.28 4.85 0.29
CA GLY A 62 7.27 5.86 0.60
C GLY A 62 6.95 5.92 2.10
N HIS A 63 6.79 4.78 2.77
CA HIS A 63 6.54 4.73 4.22
C HIS A 63 7.75 5.20 5.04
N PHE A 64 8.98 4.89 4.65
CA PHE A 64 10.16 5.43 5.32
C PHE A 64 10.32 6.94 5.13
N ILE A 65 9.97 7.47 3.95
CA ILE A 65 9.94 8.91 3.70
C ILE A 65 8.87 9.59 4.58
N LEU A 66 7.67 8.98 4.71
CA LEU A 66 6.61 9.46 5.62
C LEU A 66 7.00 9.43 7.09
N ALA A 67 7.93 8.55 7.48
CA ALA A 67 8.46 8.51 8.84
C ALA A 67 9.37 9.70 9.19
N ILE A 68 9.83 10.48 8.21
CA ILE A 68 10.63 11.68 8.42
C ILE A 68 9.70 12.84 8.79
N PRO A 69 9.88 13.52 9.95
CA PRO A 69 8.97 14.55 10.45
C PRO A 69 9.18 15.92 9.74
N VAL A 70 9.05 15.96 8.41
CA VAL A 70 9.14 17.15 7.60
C VAL A 70 7.93 17.23 6.67
N GLU A 71 7.31 18.41 6.55
CA GLU A 71 6.09 18.59 5.76
C GLU A 71 6.31 18.27 4.26
N GLN A 72 7.45 18.63 3.71
CA GLN A 72 7.78 18.38 2.31
C GLN A 72 7.95 16.88 2.01
N THR A 73 8.53 16.12 2.94
CA THR A 73 8.69 14.66 2.80
C THR A 73 7.36 13.92 2.91
N PHE A 74 6.39 14.49 3.62
CA PHE A 74 5.06 13.91 3.73
C PHE A 74 4.38 13.77 2.36
N PHE A 75 4.30 14.83 1.57
CA PHE A 75 3.71 14.78 0.23
C PHE A 75 4.50 13.88 -0.72
N LEU A 76 5.83 13.93 -0.63
CA LEU A 76 6.69 13.06 -1.43
C LEU A 76 6.42 11.57 -1.10
N GLY A 77 6.33 11.22 0.18
CA GLY A 77 6.01 9.87 0.62
C GLY A 77 4.64 9.39 0.12
N LEU A 78 3.62 10.25 0.15
CA LEU A 78 2.30 9.94 -0.41
C LEU A 78 2.36 9.62 -1.91
N VAL A 79 3.13 10.39 -2.69
CA VAL A 79 3.33 10.12 -4.13
C VAL A 79 3.96 8.75 -4.34
N PHE A 80 5.00 8.40 -3.58
CA PHE A 80 5.63 7.07 -3.67
C PHE A 80 4.64 5.95 -3.33
N VAL A 81 3.84 6.11 -2.29
CA VAL A 81 2.82 5.12 -1.91
C VAL A 81 1.76 4.97 -3.01
N VAL A 82 1.31 6.07 -3.63
CA VAL A 82 0.35 6.04 -4.74
C VAL A 82 0.92 5.28 -5.95
N LEU A 83 2.13 5.62 -6.38
CA LEU A 83 2.79 4.98 -7.53
C LEU A 83 3.03 3.49 -7.29
N GLY A 84 3.56 3.14 -6.11
CA GLY A 84 3.83 1.76 -5.75
C GLY A 84 2.56 0.92 -5.61
N THR A 85 1.50 1.48 -5.02
CA THR A 85 0.21 0.80 -4.89
C THR A 85 -0.45 0.56 -6.25
N GLY A 86 -0.32 1.50 -7.19
CA GLY A 86 -0.77 1.32 -8.57
C GLY A 86 -0.12 0.10 -9.23
N LEU A 87 1.18 -0.08 -9.06
CA LEU A 87 1.91 -1.23 -9.61
C LEU A 87 1.59 -2.55 -8.87
N LEU A 88 1.34 -2.49 -7.55
CA LEU A 88 1.16 -3.69 -6.74
C LEU A 88 -0.27 -4.22 -6.77
N LYS A 89 -1.28 -3.34 -6.54
CA LYS A 89 -2.64 -3.73 -6.15
C LYS A 89 -3.36 -4.57 -7.20
N GLY A 90 -3.30 -4.21 -8.48
CA GLY A 90 -3.91 -4.97 -9.56
C GLY A 90 -3.15 -6.26 -9.88
N ASN A 91 -1.84 -6.16 -9.93
CA ASN A 91 -0.97 -7.23 -10.41
C ASN A 91 -0.84 -8.40 -9.44
N ILE A 92 -0.94 -8.16 -8.12
CA ILE A 92 -0.88 -9.24 -7.14
C ILE A 92 -2.07 -10.20 -7.26
N SER A 93 -3.26 -9.68 -7.55
CA SER A 93 -4.47 -10.51 -7.79
C SER A 93 -4.32 -11.37 -9.05
N THR A 94 -3.69 -10.84 -10.10
CA THR A 94 -3.39 -11.57 -11.34
C THR A 94 -2.40 -12.72 -11.07
N ILE A 95 -1.37 -12.48 -10.24
CA ILE A 95 -0.41 -13.53 -9.85
C ILE A 95 -1.16 -14.67 -9.14
N VAL A 96 -2.05 -14.37 -8.19
CA VAL A 96 -2.85 -15.39 -7.50
C VAL A 96 -3.69 -16.19 -8.49
N GLY A 97 -4.31 -15.52 -9.47
CA GLY A 97 -5.08 -16.21 -10.53
C GLY A 97 -4.23 -17.13 -11.39
N ASN A 98 -3.00 -16.73 -11.69
CA ASN A 98 -2.07 -17.49 -12.54
C ASN A 98 -1.44 -18.71 -11.84
N LEU A 99 -1.53 -18.79 -10.50
CA LEU A 99 -1.09 -19.97 -9.74
C LEU A 99 -1.99 -21.19 -9.95
N TYR A 100 -3.21 -20.99 -10.43
CA TYR A 100 -4.21 -22.04 -10.66
C TYR A 100 -4.58 -22.10 -12.15
N GLY A 101 -4.72 -23.29 -12.68
CA GLY A 101 -5.23 -23.48 -14.05
C GLY A 101 -6.69 -23.00 -14.17
N ASP A 102 -7.14 -22.71 -15.40
CA ASP A 102 -8.49 -22.15 -15.66
C ASP A 102 -9.65 -23.02 -15.16
N ASN A 103 -9.44 -24.34 -15.06
CA ASN A 103 -10.43 -25.31 -14.58
C ASN A 103 -10.10 -25.89 -13.19
N ASP A 104 -9.15 -25.32 -12.44
CA ASP A 104 -8.80 -25.83 -11.12
C ASP A 104 -9.82 -25.39 -10.07
N LYS A 105 -10.54 -26.36 -9.49
CA LYS A 105 -11.52 -26.14 -8.42
C LYS A 105 -10.95 -25.46 -7.17
N ARG A 106 -9.63 -25.46 -7.01
CA ARG A 106 -8.93 -24.81 -5.88
C ARG A 106 -8.73 -23.30 -6.08
N ARG A 107 -8.98 -22.79 -7.29
CA ARG A 107 -8.80 -21.36 -7.62
C ARG A 107 -9.65 -20.47 -6.72
N ASP A 108 -10.92 -20.79 -6.51
CA ASP A 108 -11.82 -20.04 -5.64
C ASP A 108 -11.37 -20.06 -4.18
N SER A 109 -10.90 -21.20 -3.71
CA SER A 109 -10.33 -21.33 -2.36
C SER A 109 -9.05 -20.50 -2.22
N GLY A 110 -8.19 -20.46 -3.25
CA GLY A 110 -6.98 -19.63 -3.28
C GLY A 110 -7.30 -18.15 -3.17
N TYR A 111 -8.27 -17.66 -3.92
CA TYR A 111 -8.74 -16.26 -3.80
C TYR A 111 -9.35 -15.98 -2.43
N THR A 112 -10.12 -16.91 -1.87
CA THR A 112 -10.70 -16.75 -0.54
C THR A 112 -9.60 -16.56 0.52
N ILE A 113 -8.58 -17.42 0.52
CA ILE A 113 -7.44 -17.29 1.44
C ILE A 113 -6.71 -15.97 1.23
N PHE A 114 -6.49 -15.58 -0.02
CA PHE A 114 -5.85 -14.32 -0.35
C PHE A 114 -6.62 -13.11 0.21
N TYR A 115 -7.94 -13.02 0.00
CA TYR A 115 -8.75 -11.93 0.53
C TYR A 115 -8.85 -11.96 2.06
N MET A 116 -8.92 -13.14 2.68
CA MET A 116 -8.85 -13.25 4.14
C MET A 116 -7.54 -12.70 4.68
N SER A 117 -6.42 -13.03 4.04
CA SER A 117 -5.09 -12.55 4.44
C SER A 117 -4.97 -11.02 4.34
N ILE A 118 -5.54 -10.41 3.28
CA ILE A 118 -5.61 -8.94 3.13
C ILE A 118 -6.40 -8.32 4.29
N ASN A 119 -7.57 -8.87 4.64
CA ASN A 119 -8.41 -8.34 5.71
C ASN A 119 -7.74 -8.46 7.09
N ILE A 120 -7.10 -9.60 7.37
CA ILE A 120 -6.33 -9.78 8.61
C ILE A 120 -5.17 -8.80 8.66
N GLY A 121 -4.40 -8.69 7.57
CA GLY A 121 -3.27 -7.77 7.46
C GLY A 121 -3.68 -6.31 7.62
N SER A 122 -4.79 -5.90 7.00
CA SER A 122 -5.30 -4.52 7.12
C SER A 122 -5.77 -4.21 8.55
N THR A 123 -6.43 -5.15 9.22
CA THR A 123 -6.87 -4.98 10.61
C THR A 123 -5.67 -4.85 11.56
N LEU A 124 -4.69 -5.75 11.45
CA LEU A 124 -3.48 -5.70 12.27
C LEU A 124 -2.66 -4.42 11.99
N GLY A 125 -2.51 -4.07 10.72
CA GLY A 125 -1.81 -2.85 10.32
C GLY A 125 -2.49 -1.60 10.86
N PHE A 126 -3.82 -1.51 10.75
CA PHE A 126 -4.58 -0.41 11.32
C PHE A 126 -4.39 -0.30 12.84
N LEU A 127 -4.54 -1.39 13.58
CA LEU A 127 -4.39 -1.39 15.05
C LEU A 127 -2.99 -0.96 15.48
N ILE A 128 -1.95 -1.53 14.87
CA ILE A 128 -0.55 -1.24 15.22
C ILE A 128 -0.19 0.20 14.85
N CYS A 129 -0.45 0.61 13.60
CA CYS A 129 -0.05 1.92 13.12
C CYS A 129 -0.86 3.05 13.79
N SER A 130 -2.15 2.85 14.04
CA SER A 130 -2.97 3.83 14.74
C SER A 130 -2.54 3.96 16.21
N TYR A 131 -2.29 2.85 16.90
CA TYR A 131 -1.82 2.89 18.28
C TYR A 131 -0.49 3.64 18.41
N LEU A 132 0.48 3.34 17.55
CA LEU A 132 1.77 4.02 17.53
C LEU A 132 1.62 5.50 17.14
N GLY A 133 0.78 5.79 16.15
CA GLY A 133 0.51 7.16 15.68
C GLY A 133 -0.10 8.04 16.75
N GLU A 134 -1.11 7.56 17.46
CA GLU A 134 -1.83 8.32 18.46
C GLU A 134 -1.10 8.43 19.81
N LYS A 135 -0.41 7.38 20.24
CA LYS A 135 0.22 7.31 21.57
C LYS A 135 1.67 7.78 21.58
N ILE A 136 2.41 7.58 20.51
CA ILE A 136 3.86 7.86 20.46
C ILE A 136 4.15 8.96 19.44
N GLY A 137 3.56 8.89 18.27
CA GLY A 137 3.69 9.87 17.19
C GLY A 137 3.51 9.24 15.81
N TRP A 138 2.93 9.99 14.89
CA TRP A 138 2.59 9.53 13.54
C TRP A 138 3.78 8.99 12.74
N HIS A 139 4.98 9.53 12.99
CA HIS A 139 6.22 9.07 12.34
C HIS A 139 6.53 7.61 12.67
N TYR A 140 6.28 7.18 13.91
CA TYR A 140 6.46 5.79 14.35
C TYR A 140 5.42 4.86 13.72
N GLY A 141 4.17 5.34 13.53
CA GLY A 141 3.14 4.59 12.82
C GLY A 141 3.52 4.32 11.36
N PHE A 142 4.00 5.34 10.64
CA PHE A 142 4.50 5.18 9.27
C PHE A 142 5.76 4.33 9.20
N GLY A 143 6.69 4.48 10.15
CA GLY A 143 7.88 3.64 10.25
C GLY A 143 7.55 2.17 10.43
N ALA A 144 6.59 1.84 11.31
CA ALA A 144 6.12 0.48 11.52
C ALA A 144 5.51 -0.13 10.23
N ALA A 145 4.72 0.65 9.50
CA ALA A 145 4.20 0.24 8.20
C ALA A 145 5.32 -0.03 7.19
N GLY A 146 6.36 0.82 7.16
CA GLY A 146 7.56 0.63 6.35
C GLY A 146 8.30 -0.66 6.66
N ILE A 147 8.50 -0.97 7.94
CA ILE A 147 9.14 -2.22 8.39
C ILE A 147 8.30 -3.44 7.98
N GLY A 148 6.97 -3.38 8.18
CA GLY A 148 6.06 -4.44 7.75
C GLY A 148 6.13 -4.68 6.24
N MET A 149 6.21 -3.61 5.44
CA MET A 149 6.34 -3.70 3.99
C MET A 149 7.70 -4.25 3.56
N ALA A 150 8.78 -3.84 4.22
CA ALA A 150 10.13 -4.37 3.97
C ALA A 150 10.20 -5.88 4.26
N PHE A 151 9.55 -6.33 5.34
CA PHE A 151 9.43 -7.75 5.65
C PHE A 151 8.63 -8.50 4.57
N GLY A 152 7.54 -7.93 4.08
CA GLY A 152 6.76 -8.49 2.96
C GLY A 152 7.59 -8.60 1.68
N VAL A 153 8.38 -7.58 1.34
CA VAL A 153 9.32 -7.61 0.20
C VAL A 153 10.35 -8.72 0.37
N TYR A 154 10.94 -8.86 1.56
CA TYR A 154 11.90 -9.93 1.85
C TYR A 154 11.29 -11.32 1.64
N GLN A 155 10.10 -11.57 2.20
CA GLN A 155 9.39 -12.84 2.00
C GLN A 155 9.07 -13.10 0.52
N TYR A 156 8.63 -12.07 -0.21
CA TYR A 156 8.32 -12.18 -1.63
C TYR A 156 9.54 -12.56 -2.46
N ILE A 157 10.71 -11.98 -2.20
CA ILE A 157 11.97 -12.31 -2.87
C ILE A 157 12.38 -13.76 -2.58
N GLN A 158 12.27 -14.20 -1.33
CA GLN A 158 12.56 -15.60 -0.97
C GLN A 158 11.64 -16.57 -1.72
N PHE A 159 10.37 -16.25 -1.82
CA PHE A 159 9.39 -17.09 -2.53
C PHE A 159 9.66 -17.14 -4.04
N LEU A 160 9.99 -16.01 -4.66
CA LEU A 160 10.41 -15.97 -6.08
C LEU A 160 11.66 -16.80 -6.35
N SER A 161 12.63 -16.76 -5.44
CA SER A 161 13.84 -17.58 -5.53
C SER A 161 13.53 -19.08 -5.53
N LEU A 162 12.59 -19.51 -4.68
CA LEU A 162 12.15 -20.91 -4.62
C LEU A 162 11.40 -21.34 -5.88
N ILE A 163 10.58 -20.49 -6.48
CA ILE A 163 9.86 -20.80 -7.73
C ILE A 163 10.85 -20.91 -8.91
N HIS A 164 11.85 -20.05 -8.99
CA HIS A 164 12.86 -20.10 -10.06
C HIS A 164 13.73 -21.35 -10.01
N ILE A 165 13.94 -21.94 -8.82
CA ILE A 165 14.67 -23.20 -8.65
C ILE A 165 13.82 -24.40 -9.08
N SER A 166 12.49 -24.30 -9.01
CA SER A 166 11.55 -25.38 -9.30
C SER A 166 11.08 -25.44 -10.77
N GLU A 167 11.32 -24.43 -11.58
CA GLU A 167 11.07 -24.49 -13.03
C GLU A 167 12.35 -24.91 -13.78
N PRO A 168 12.46 -26.19 -14.24
CA PRO A 168 13.48 -26.54 -15.21
C PRO A 168 13.12 -25.84 -16.54
N THR A 169 14.05 -25.02 -16.99
CA THR A 169 14.11 -24.32 -18.28
C THR A 169 13.25 -24.97 -19.37
N ARG A 170 12.02 -24.51 -19.58
CA ARG A 170 11.33 -24.73 -20.85
C ARG A 170 11.89 -23.71 -21.84
N ARG A 171 12.84 -24.20 -22.65
CA ARG A 171 13.19 -23.60 -23.92
C ARG A 171 12.09 -23.84 -24.94
#